data_e83fd4ffb1ebe10e84676a0c111c65e0
#
_entry.id   e83fd4ffb1ebe10e84676a0c111c65e0
#
_cell.length_a   1.000
_cell.length_b   1.000
_cell.length_c   1.000
_cell.angle_alpha   90.00
_cell.angle_beta   90.00
_cell.angle_gamma   90.00
#
_symmetry.space_group_name_H-M   'P 1'
#
loop_
_entity.id
_entity.type
_entity.pdbx_description
1 polymer ?
#
loop_
_entity_poly.entity_id
_entity_poly.type
_entity_poly.pdbx_seq_one_letter_code
_entity_poly.pdbx_strand_id
1 'polypeptide(L)'
;MELKYKAIACFLIGIFSLSGCTSTFDDLNTNPDTTTKVNASMLASKVILDMTKSASNWRNEFLVKRMFWGEQIDDGQYNRFGKGSFDNIQTLTNAWKMVELSSEDDLDAHTGLYYFLKGWYFYRTTMDMGDIPYSEALNIEEHRYPQYDEQKDVFKGILEDLALADEYFAKSKQAFSGDPFYQGDPKKWRKATNVLRLKVLMSLSKRADDTQELQIKETFSKVVSENNLFKSNEDNLQVIYSDKDGQKNPYHVTETRSIDYYAGTHTLIDPLKRFKDYRLFYYLAPAEGLTNELYLPAGEKLLKPNDWNAYPAVDAAGVYDIEKEKIAKRMHSRPNDVYRLSYVGVPCIRLGYADMNFLLAEAVERGWITGSAKQYYEEGIRASFLFVRTTVPAEYNNGVEITDDYITSYLKGEYVAYNTNGSVTDRLKQIWMQAFLARYFHMATDDYYEYRRNGYPEFPINPETNLNNAKDKIPMRYMYPESE
;
A
#
# COMPACT_ATOMS: atom_id res chain seq x y z
N MET A 1 -5.76 -54.76 -69.40
CA MET A 1 -6.50 -54.94 -68.15
C MET A 1 -5.69 -54.54 -66.91
N GLU A 2 -4.39 -54.73 -66.83
CA GLU A 2 -3.54 -54.39 -65.69
C GLU A 2 -3.44 -52.90 -65.35
N LEU A 3 -3.55 -52.01 -66.35
CA LEU A 3 -3.40 -50.57 -66.09
C LEU A 3 -4.61 -49.95 -65.32
N LYS A 4 -5.81 -50.54 -65.51
CA LYS A 4 -7.04 -50.10 -64.83
C LYS A 4 -7.07 -50.49 -63.36
N TYR A 5 -6.48 -51.61 -62.99
CA TYR A 5 -6.40 -52.05 -61.57
C TYR A 5 -5.38 -51.33 -60.81
N LYS A 6 -4.22 -50.88 -61.40
CA LYS A 6 -3.22 -50.03 -60.76
C LYS A 6 -3.74 -48.65 -60.49
N ALA A 7 -4.56 -48.05 -61.38
CA ALA A 7 -5.20 -46.78 -61.19
C ALA A 7 -6.26 -46.79 -60.06
N ILE A 8 -7.01 -47.85 -59.94
CA ILE A 8 -8.02 -48.03 -58.87
C ILE A 8 -7.36 -48.30 -57.53
N ALA A 9 -6.25 -49.02 -57.44
CA ALA A 9 -5.51 -49.31 -56.28
C ALA A 9 -4.82 -47.99 -55.74
N CYS A 10 -4.26 -47.11 -56.59
CA CYS A 10 -3.72 -45.83 -56.21
C CYS A 10 -4.81 -44.85 -55.77
N PHE A 11 -6.01 -44.92 -56.32
CA PHE A 11 -7.15 -44.07 -55.91
C PHE A 11 -7.73 -44.49 -54.55
N LEU A 12 -7.76 -45.78 -54.24
CA LEU A 12 -8.19 -46.32 -52.95
C LEU A 12 -7.15 -46.06 -51.84
N ILE A 13 -5.86 -46.09 -52.14
CA ILE A 13 -4.80 -45.74 -51.17
C ILE A 13 -4.80 -44.20 -50.88
N GLY A 14 -5.13 -43.38 -51.88
CA GLY A 14 -5.29 -41.91 -51.70
C GLY A 14 -6.49 -41.48 -50.83
N ILE A 15 -7.55 -42.28 -50.76
CA ILE A 15 -8.74 -41.99 -49.95
C ILE A 15 -8.51 -42.39 -48.49
N PHE A 16 -7.67 -43.40 -48.21
CA PHE A 16 -7.32 -43.79 -46.81
C PHE A 16 -6.30 -42.88 -46.14
N SER A 17 -5.59 -42.04 -46.87
CA SER A 17 -4.63 -41.09 -46.31
C SER A 17 -5.26 -39.73 -45.96
N LEU A 18 -6.56 -39.51 -46.20
CA LEU A 18 -7.26 -38.26 -45.85
C LEU A 18 -8.14 -38.36 -44.59
N SER A 19 -8.17 -39.51 -43.92
CA SER A 19 -8.75 -39.66 -42.59
C SER A 19 -7.69 -39.45 -41.49
N GLY A 20 -6.87 -38.40 -41.62
CA GLY A 20 -5.96 -37.96 -40.59
C GLY A 20 -6.73 -37.22 -39.52
N CYS A 21 -6.77 -37.80 -38.38
CA CYS A 21 -7.07 -37.30 -37.06
C CYS A 21 -7.36 -35.79 -36.95
N THR A 22 -8.59 -35.38 -37.14
CA THR A 22 -9.08 -34.06 -36.70
C THR A 22 -9.45 -34.03 -35.21
N SER A 23 -9.52 -35.20 -34.57
CA SER A 23 -9.87 -35.33 -33.14
C SER A 23 -8.67 -35.02 -32.18
N THR A 24 -7.44 -34.92 -32.70
CA THR A 24 -6.24 -34.62 -31.89
C THR A 24 -5.75 -33.17 -32.03
N PHE A 25 -6.32 -32.37 -32.94
CA PHE A 25 -5.92 -30.98 -33.10
C PHE A 25 -6.44 -30.09 -31.95
N ASP A 26 -7.60 -30.38 -31.41
CA ASP A 26 -8.12 -29.68 -30.24
C ASP A 26 -7.37 -30.07 -28.97
N ASP A 27 -6.94 -31.33 -28.85
CA ASP A 27 -6.10 -31.81 -27.72
C ASP A 27 -4.66 -31.32 -27.81
N LEU A 28 -4.12 -31.15 -29.02
CA LEU A 28 -2.76 -30.61 -29.25
C LEU A 28 -2.68 -29.08 -29.10
N ASN A 29 -3.78 -28.37 -29.30
CA ASN A 29 -3.88 -26.92 -29.10
C ASN A 29 -4.33 -26.52 -27.68
N THR A 30 -4.76 -27.45 -26.84
CA THR A 30 -4.92 -27.19 -25.40
C THR A 30 -3.57 -27.27 -24.76
N ASN A 31 -3.00 -26.10 -24.45
CA ASN A 31 -1.80 -26.02 -23.60
C ASN A 31 -2.14 -26.73 -22.27
N PRO A 32 -1.52 -27.87 -21.93
CA PRO A 32 -1.83 -28.61 -20.70
C PRO A 32 -1.53 -27.80 -19.43
N ASP A 33 -0.75 -26.73 -19.55
CA ASP A 33 -0.41 -25.80 -18.47
C ASP A 33 -1.42 -24.66 -18.35
N THR A 34 -2.41 -24.53 -19.25
CA THR A 34 -3.47 -23.53 -19.12
C THR A 34 -4.74 -24.20 -18.57
N THR A 35 -5.17 -23.69 -17.41
CA THR A 35 -6.44 -24.11 -16.80
C THR A 35 -7.61 -23.76 -17.71
N THR A 36 -8.26 -24.77 -18.25
CA THR A 36 -9.43 -24.61 -19.16
C THR A 36 -10.72 -24.23 -18.42
N LYS A 37 -10.72 -24.31 -17.07
CA LYS A 37 -11.85 -23.93 -16.22
C LYS A 37 -11.39 -23.09 -15.06
N VAL A 38 -11.80 -21.84 -15.04
CA VAL A 38 -11.59 -20.92 -13.90
C VAL A 38 -12.58 -21.28 -12.80
N ASN A 39 -12.12 -21.35 -11.54
CA ASN A 39 -12.95 -21.54 -10.34
C ASN A 39 -12.86 -20.33 -9.39
N ALA A 40 -13.74 -20.31 -8.38
CA ALA A 40 -13.82 -19.21 -7.42
C ALA A 40 -12.50 -18.99 -6.66
N SER A 41 -11.80 -20.05 -6.25
CA SER A 41 -10.54 -19.91 -5.49
C SER A 41 -9.40 -19.29 -6.30
N MET A 42 -9.32 -19.57 -7.59
CA MET A 42 -8.34 -18.94 -8.50
C MET A 42 -8.63 -17.44 -8.66
N LEU A 43 -9.91 -17.09 -8.78
CA LEU A 43 -10.33 -15.69 -8.85
C LEU A 43 -10.10 -14.99 -7.52
N ALA A 44 -10.36 -15.63 -6.37
CA ALA A 44 -10.04 -15.10 -5.06
C ALA A 44 -8.54 -14.74 -4.96
N SER A 45 -7.64 -15.68 -5.30
CA SER A 45 -6.20 -15.41 -5.34
C SER A 45 -5.85 -14.22 -6.22
N LYS A 46 -6.43 -14.17 -7.43
CA LYS A 46 -6.16 -13.09 -8.38
C LYS A 46 -6.59 -11.72 -7.85
N VAL A 47 -7.84 -11.58 -7.39
CA VAL A 47 -8.37 -10.27 -6.96
C VAL A 47 -7.71 -9.76 -5.69
N ILE A 48 -7.33 -10.67 -4.77
CA ILE A 48 -6.58 -10.35 -3.56
C ILE A 48 -5.16 -9.88 -3.91
N LEU A 49 -4.47 -10.56 -4.84
CA LEU A 49 -3.14 -10.16 -5.29
C LEU A 49 -3.18 -8.87 -6.11
N ASP A 50 -4.20 -8.67 -6.96
CA ASP A 50 -4.35 -7.41 -7.70
C ASP A 50 -4.48 -6.20 -6.79
N MET A 51 -5.16 -6.32 -5.65
CA MET A 51 -5.23 -5.28 -4.62
C MET A 51 -3.84 -4.85 -4.12
N THR A 52 -2.84 -5.72 -4.20
CA THR A 52 -1.50 -5.48 -3.67
C THR A 52 -0.51 -4.95 -4.71
N LYS A 53 -0.79 -5.06 -5.99
CA LYS A 53 0.13 -4.64 -7.08
C LYS A 53 0.52 -3.17 -6.99
N SER A 54 -0.39 -2.31 -6.55
CA SER A 54 -0.11 -0.89 -6.35
C SER A 54 0.71 -0.60 -5.09
N ALA A 55 0.93 -1.60 -4.22
CA ALA A 55 1.67 -1.45 -2.98
C ALA A 55 3.17 -1.17 -3.19
N SER A 56 3.72 -1.66 -4.29
CA SER A 56 5.14 -1.58 -4.61
C SER A 56 5.53 -0.34 -5.41
N ASN A 57 4.74 0.74 -5.35
CA ASN A 57 5.07 1.93 -6.11
C ASN A 57 5.95 2.88 -5.27
N TRP A 58 7.26 2.85 -5.51
CA TRP A 58 8.25 3.77 -4.95
C TRP A 58 7.94 5.25 -5.16
N ARG A 59 7.28 5.59 -6.27
CA ARG A 59 6.94 6.97 -6.60
C ARG A 59 6.07 7.61 -5.53
N ASN A 60 5.30 6.82 -4.80
CA ASN A 60 4.51 7.33 -3.69
C ASN A 60 5.38 7.84 -2.53
N GLU A 61 6.58 7.28 -2.31
CA GLU A 61 7.54 7.79 -1.33
C GLU A 61 8.13 9.16 -1.74
N PHE A 62 8.26 9.41 -3.05
CA PHE A 62 8.66 10.72 -3.57
C PHE A 62 7.52 11.74 -3.42
N LEU A 63 6.29 11.31 -3.66
CA LEU A 63 5.08 12.11 -3.51
C LEU A 63 4.96 12.70 -2.09
N VAL A 64 5.23 11.88 -1.06
CA VAL A 64 5.17 12.27 0.36
C VAL A 64 6.51 12.77 0.91
N LYS A 65 7.46 13.07 0.03
CA LYS A 65 8.72 13.70 0.36
C LYS A 65 9.62 12.92 1.34
N ARG A 66 9.43 11.60 1.50
CA ARG A 66 10.32 10.76 2.31
C ARG A 66 11.58 10.35 1.56
N MET A 67 11.46 10.18 0.25
CA MET A 67 12.56 9.79 -0.62
C MET A 67 12.72 10.77 -1.76
N PHE A 68 13.92 10.80 -2.35
CA PHE A 68 14.32 11.55 -3.54
C PHE A 68 14.90 10.58 -4.56
N TRP A 69 14.62 10.75 -5.85
CA TRP A 69 15.20 9.96 -6.92
C TRP A 69 16.26 10.74 -7.68
N GLY A 70 17.52 10.31 -7.56
CA GLY A 70 18.67 11.00 -8.13
C GLY A 70 19.11 10.53 -9.50
N GLU A 71 18.49 9.52 -10.10
CA GLU A 71 18.85 9.02 -11.42
C GLU A 71 18.22 9.88 -12.53
N GLN A 72 16.98 10.30 -12.34
CA GLN A 72 16.24 11.17 -13.26
C GLN A 72 15.23 12.03 -12.51
N ILE A 73 14.74 13.07 -13.15
CA ILE A 73 13.64 13.89 -12.64
C ILE A 73 12.34 13.09 -12.73
N ASP A 74 11.66 12.91 -11.59
CA ASP A 74 10.30 12.35 -11.52
C ASP A 74 9.28 13.47 -11.32
N ASP A 75 8.25 13.46 -12.13
CA ASP A 75 7.19 14.48 -12.11
C ASP A 75 6.49 14.55 -10.75
N GLY A 76 6.18 13.38 -10.12
CA GLY A 76 5.54 13.32 -8.81
C GLY A 76 6.42 13.87 -7.69
N GLN A 77 7.75 13.66 -7.77
CA GLN A 77 8.71 14.24 -6.85
C GLN A 77 8.63 15.77 -6.81
N TYR A 78 8.40 16.40 -7.96
CA TYR A 78 8.29 17.85 -8.12
C TYR A 78 6.83 18.32 -8.29
N ASN A 79 5.86 17.57 -7.75
CA ASN A 79 4.45 17.93 -7.66
C ASN A 79 3.73 18.13 -9.02
N ARG A 80 4.21 17.50 -10.11
CA ARG A 80 3.41 17.34 -11.32
C ARG A 80 2.70 16.01 -11.24
N PHE A 81 1.42 16.04 -10.88
CA PHE A 81 0.59 14.84 -10.84
C PHE A 81 0.06 14.56 -12.25
N GLY A 82 0.07 13.29 -12.62
CA GLY A 82 -0.51 12.81 -13.85
C GLY A 82 -2.03 12.67 -13.76
N LYS A 83 -2.55 11.81 -14.62
CA LYS A 83 -3.95 11.43 -14.64
C LYS A 83 -4.18 10.23 -13.72
N GLY A 84 -5.32 10.19 -13.08
CA GLY A 84 -5.84 9.02 -12.42
C GLY A 84 -6.24 7.94 -13.43
N SER A 85 -6.69 6.78 -12.92
CA SER A 85 -7.16 5.67 -13.75
C SER A 85 -8.34 4.98 -13.06
N PHE A 86 -9.25 4.47 -13.88
CA PHE A 86 -10.34 3.57 -13.44
C PHE A 86 -9.99 2.08 -13.60
N ASP A 87 -8.79 1.75 -14.10
CA ASP A 87 -8.38 0.37 -14.39
C ASP A 87 -8.51 -0.57 -13.17
N ASN A 88 -8.23 -0.06 -11.97
CA ASN A 88 -8.35 -0.84 -10.75
C ASN A 88 -9.79 -1.30 -10.46
N ILE A 89 -10.80 -0.54 -10.89
CA ILE A 89 -12.21 -0.88 -10.70
C ILE A 89 -12.59 -2.10 -11.56
N GLN A 90 -11.94 -2.30 -12.71
CA GLN A 90 -12.19 -3.45 -13.58
C GLN A 90 -11.90 -4.80 -12.89
N THR A 91 -11.02 -4.82 -11.89
CA THR A 91 -10.76 -6.01 -11.06
C THR A 91 -12.04 -6.54 -10.39
N LEU A 92 -13.00 -5.66 -10.12
CA LEU A 92 -14.28 -6.01 -9.50
C LEU A 92 -15.15 -6.91 -10.39
N THR A 93 -14.96 -6.89 -11.71
CA THR A 93 -15.62 -7.86 -12.62
C THR A 93 -15.18 -9.30 -12.30
N ASN A 94 -13.88 -9.50 -12.05
CA ASN A 94 -13.38 -10.81 -11.63
C ASN A 94 -13.82 -11.15 -10.21
N ALA A 95 -13.93 -10.16 -9.32
CA ALA A 95 -14.43 -10.37 -7.97
C ALA A 95 -15.93 -10.77 -7.97
N TRP A 96 -16.73 -10.16 -8.83
CA TRP A 96 -18.12 -10.59 -9.00
C TRP A 96 -18.21 -12.00 -9.60
N LYS A 97 -17.38 -12.30 -10.61
CA LYS A 97 -17.35 -13.65 -11.21
C LYS A 97 -16.92 -14.72 -10.19
N MET A 98 -16.08 -14.38 -9.24
CA MET A 98 -15.74 -15.24 -8.10
C MET A 98 -17.00 -15.58 -7.28
N VAL A 99 -17.84 -14.59 -6.99
CA VAL A 99 -19.11 -14.79 -6.25
C VAL A 99 -20.04 -15.72 -7.04
N GLU A 100 -20.20 -15.48 -8.34
CA GLU A 100 -21.06 -16.33 -9.20
C GLU A 100 -20.61 -17.80 -9.29
N LEU A 101 -19.31 -18.05 -9.16
CA LEU A 101 -18.72 -19.40 -9.21
C LEU A 101 -18.55 -20.03 -7.82
N SER A 102 -19.00 -19.36 -6.77
CA SER A 102 -18.85 -19.85 -5.39
C SER A 102 -19.71 -21.09 -5.13
N SER A 103 -19.16 -21.98 -4.31
CA SER A 103 -19.96 -23.01 -3.65
C SER A 103 -20.91 -22.38 -2.62
N GLU A 104 -21.94 -23.10 -2.21
CA GLU A 104 -22.84 -22.64 -1.15
C GLU A 104 -22.07 -22.32 0.15
N ASP A 105 -21.06 -23.10 0.46
CA ASP A 105 -20.22 -22.95 1.66
C ASP A 105 -19.32 -21.72 1.64
N ASP A 106 -18.84 -21.30 0.46
CA ASP A 106 -17.92 -20.17 0.29
C ASP A 106 -18.65 -18.86 -0.08
N LEU A 107 -19.95 -18.92 -0.41
CA LEU A 107 -20.70 -17.80 -0.98
C LEU A 107 -20.66 -16.55 -0.08
N ASP A 108 -20.89 -16.70 1.22
CA ASP A 108 -20.86 -15.58 2.16
C ASP A 108 -19.46 -14.96 2.24
N ALA A 109 -18.40 -15.78 2.31
CA ALA A 109 -17.02 -15.27 2.38
C ALA A 109 -16.61 -14.53 1.10
N HIS A 110 -16.92 -15.09 -0.07
CA HIS A 110 -16.62 -14.47 -1.35
C HIS A 110 -17.46 -13.20 -1.59
N THR A 111 -18.72 -13.18 -1.14
CA THR A 111 -19.55 -11.96 -1.18
C THR A 111 -18.98 -10.89 -0.26
N GLY A 112 -18.54 -11.25 0.95
CA GLY A 112 -17.83 -10.35 1.85
C GLY A 112 -16.55 -9.78 1.22
N LEU A 113 -15.77 -10.62 0.56
CA LEU A 113 -14.55 -10.21 -0.14
C LEU A 113 -14.86 -9.27 -1.32
N TYR A 114 -15.91 -9.52 -2.09
CA TYR A 114 -16.36 -8.63 -3.17
C TYR A 114 -16.67 -7.22 -2.64
N TYR A 115 -17.48 -7.11 -1.60
CA TYR A 115 -17.84 -5.80 -1.02
C TYR A 115 -16.64 -5.11 -0.36
N PHE A 116 -15.74 -5.85 0.28
CA PHE A 116 -14.48 -5.30 0.78
C PHE A 116 -13.63 -4.69 -0.34
N LEU A 117 -13.44 -5.43 -1.44
CA LEU A 117 -12.66 -4.96 -2.60
C LEU A 117 -13.36 -3.78 -3.30
N LYS A 118 -14.69 -3.79 -3.39
CA LYS A 118 -15.46 -2.66 -3.92
C LYS A 118 -15.22 -1.40 -3.10
N GLY A 119 -15.39 -1.48 -1.77
CA GLY A 119 -15.07 -0.38 -0.87
C GLY A 119 -13.63 0.07 -0.98
N TRP A 120 -12.66 -0.87 -1.07
CA TRP A 120 -11.24 -0.57 -1.22
C TRP A 120 -10.90 0.21 -2.49
N TYR A 121 -11.35 -0.25 -3.66
CA TYR A 121 -11.01 0.37 -4.94
C TYR A 121 -11.72 1.71 -5.13
N PHE A 122 -13.01 1.81 -4.82
CA PHE A 122 -13.75 3.07 -4.93
C PHE A 122 -13.26 4.12 -3.94
N TYR A 123 -12.89 3.73 -2.71
CA TYR A 123 -12.27 4.65 -1.76
C TYR A 123 -10.99 5.27 -2.34
N ARG A 124 -10.07 4.46 -2.86
CA ARG A 124 -8.81 4.96 -3.43
C ARG A 124 -9.05 5.83 -4.66
N THR A 125 -9.93 5.40 -5.55
CA THR A 125 -10.23 6.11 -6.79
C THR A 125 -10.87 7.47 -6.52
N THR A 126 -11.85 7.57 -5.60
CA THR A 126 -12.45 8.84 -5.23
C THR A 126 -11.50 9.74 -4.44
N MET A 127 -10.60 9.17 -3.62
CA MET A 127 -9.55 9.94 -2.96
C MET A 127 -8.55 10.51 -3.97
N ASP A 128 -8.27 9.83 -5.06
CA ASP A 128 -7.37 10.33 -6.10
C ASP A 128 -8.01 11.43 -6.95
N MET A 129 -9.26 11.30 -7.37
CA MET A 129 -9.88 12.15 -8.40
C MET A 129 -11.05 13.02 -7.93
N GLY A 130 -11.80 12.61 -6.92
CA GLY A 130 -13.03 13.30 -6.47
C GLY A 130 -14.29 12.56 -6.91
N ASP A 131 -15.18 13.23 -7.63
CA ASP A 131 -16.40 12.63 -8.19
C ASP A 131 -16.01 11.54 -9.19
N ILE A 132 -16.66 10.39 -9.15
CA ILE A 132 -16.37 9.25 -10.02
C ILE A 132 -17.65 8.45 -10.32
N PRO A 133 -17.70 7.70 -11.40
CA PRO A 133 -18.78 6.73 -11.61
C PRO A 133 -18.77 5.69 -10.48
N TYR A 134 -19.89 5.51 -9.79
CA TYR A 134 -20.05 4.57 -8.69
C TYR A 134 -21.37 3.79 -8.81
N SER A 135 -22.51 4.49 -8.84
CA SER A 135 -23.84 3.89 -8.82
C SER A 135 -24.16 3.07 -10.07
N GLU A 136 -23.71 3.53 -11.22
CA GLU A 136 -23.86 2.89 -12.53
C GLU A 136 -22.63 2.09 -12.96
N ALA A 137 -21.54 2.15 -12.18
CA ALA A 137 -20.30 1.48 -12.52
C ALA A 137 -20.47 -0.05 -12.56
N LEU A 138 -19.73 -0.72 -13.46
CA LEU A 138 -19.70 -2.19 -13.65
C LEU A 138 -20.99 -2.78 -14.25
N ASN A 139 -22.02 -2.01 -14.53
CA ASN A 139 -23.22 -2.45 -15.22
C ASN A 139 -23.17 -2.00 -16.70
N ILE A 140 -22.28 -2.60 -17.48
CA ILE A 140 -22.01 -2.22 -18.89
C ILE A 140 -23.23 -2.48 -19.80
N GLU A 141 -24.08 -3.45 -19.46
CA GLU A 141 -25.27 -3.79 -20.26
C GLU A 141 -26.29 -2.66 -20.25
N GLU A 142 -26.51 -2.01 -19.10
CA GLU A 142 -27.45 -0.91 -18.94
C GLU A 142 -26.78 0.46 -19.06
N HIS A 143 -25.53 0.58 -18.58
CA HIS A 143 -24.81 1.86 -18.48
C HIS A 143 -23.44 1.78 -19.19
N ARG A 144 -23.46 1.92 -20.53
CA ARG A 144 -22.21 1.93 -21.31
C ARG A 144 -21.33 3.14 -21.01
N TYR A 145 -21.94 4.25 -20.61
CA TYR A 145 -21.32 5.52 -20.21
C TYR A 145 -21.88 5.93 -18.86
N PRO A 146 -21.35 5.35 -17.75
CA PRO A 146 -21.88 5.58 -16.43
C PRO A 146 -21.70 7.05 -16.03
N GLN A 147 -22.69 7.63 -15.37
CA GLN A 147 -22.65 9.00 -14.86
C GLN A 147 -21.71 9.10 -13.66
N TYR A 148 -21.14 10.29 -13.47
CA TYR A 148 -20.35 10.61 -12.28
C TYR A 148 -21.28 10.90 -11.09
N ASP A 149 -21.02 10.21 -10.00
CA ASP A 149 -21.65 10.49 -8.72
C ASP A 149 -20.83 11.54 -7.95
N GLU A 150 -21.49 12.41 -7.19
CA GLU A 150 -20.80 13.31 -6.26
C GLU A 150 -19.97 12.51 -5.25
N GLN A 151 -18.78 13.00 -4.92
CA GLN A 151 -17.88 12.31 -3.99
C GLN A 151 -18.55 11.93 -2.66
N LYS A 152 -19.47 12.76 -2.17
CA LYS A 152 -20.25 12.47 -0.96
C LYS A 152 -21.09 11.19 -1.11
N ASP A 153 -21.77 11.01 -2.24
CA ASP A 153 -22.60 9.84 -2.49
C ASP A 153 -21.76 8.60 -2.74
N VAL A 154 -20.60 8.76 -3.39
CA VAL A 154 -19.58 7.68 -3.49
C VAL A 154 -19.14 7.23 -2.09
N PHE A 155 -18.83 8.13 -1.16
CA PHE A 155 -18.46 7.76 0.21
C PHE A 155 -19.59 7.09 0.97
N LYS A 156 -20.82 7.52 0.77
CA LYS A 156 -21.99 6.85 1.35
C LYS A 156 -22.06 5.40 0.90
N GLY A 157 -21.98 5.16 -0.41
CA GLY A 157 -21.99 3.82 -0.97
C GLY A 157 -20.80 2.96 -0.50
N ILE A 158 -19.60 3.54 -0.39
CA ILE A 158 -18.42 2.83 0.15
C ILE A 158 -18.66 2.36 1.59
N LEU A 159 -19.25 3.21 2.44
CA LEU A 159 -19.54 2.86 3.83
C LEU A 159 -20.61 1.76 3.92
N GLU A 160 -21.61 1.79 3.03
CA GLU A 160 -22.64 0.75 2.89
C GLU A 160 -22.03 -0.57 2.41
N ASP A 161 -21.18 -0.55 1.37
CA ASP A 161 -20.47 -1.73 0.87
C ASP A 161 -19.61 -2.38 1.97
N LEU A 162 -18.85 -1.58 2.72
CA LEU A 162 -18.01 -2.10 3.81
C LEU A 162 -18.86 -2.62 5.00
N ALA A 163 -20.05 -2.09 5.22
CA ALA A 163 -20.97 -2.64 6.21
C ALA A 163 -21.51 -4.01 5.76
N LEU A 164 -21.84 -4.16 4.47
CA LEU A 164 -22.21 -5.47 3.88
C LEU A 164 -21.05 -6.46 3.97
N ALA A 165 -19.82 -6.03 3.67
CA ALA A 165 -18.65 -6.89 3.82
C ALA A 165 -18.51 -7.44 5.25
N ASP A 166 -18.65 -6.60 6.28
CA ASP A 166 -18.62 -7.03 7.69
C ASP A 166 -19.73 -8.05 8.00
N GLU A 167 -20.94 -7.80 7.49
CA GLU A 167 -22.09 -8.68 7.69
C GLU A 167 -21.89 -10.06 7.03
N TYR A 168 -21.42 -10.11 5.77
CA TYR A 168 -21.17 -11.35 5.06
C TYR A 168 -20.03 -12.16 5.68
N PHE A 169 -18.93 -11.51 6.06
CA PHE A 169 -17.86 -12.21 6.80
C PHE A 169 -18.34 -12.71 8.18
N ALA A 170 -19.26 -12.02 8.83
CA ALA A 170 -19.85 -12.48 10.09
C ALA A 170 -20.72 -13.72 9.91
N LYS A 171 -21.38 -13.91 8.77
CA LYS A 171 -22.20 -15.08 8.42
C LYS A 171 -21.36 -16.28 8.01
N SER A 172 -20.18 -16.05 7.43
CA SER A 172 -19.29 -17.10 6.93
C SER A 172 -18.83 -18.02 8.07
N LYS A 173 -18.99 -19.33 7.84
CA LYS A 173 -18.75 -20.36 8.87
C LYS A 173 -17.39 -21.01 8.76
N GLN A 174 -16.75 -20.95 7.59
CA GLN A 174 -15.49 -21.62 7.32
C GLN A 174 -14.55 -20.78 6.49
N ALA A 175 -13.28 -21.19 6.44
CA ALA A 175 -12.28 -20.56 5.61
C ALA A 175 -12.50 -20.91 4.13
N PHE A 176 -12.33 -19.94 3.24
CA PHE A 176 -12.38 -20.12 1.80
C PHE A 176 -10.98 -20.36 1.20
N SER A 177 -10.92 -21.05 0.06
CA SER A 177 -9.64 -21.33 -0.60
C SER A 177 -9.19 -20.16 -1.49
N GLY A 178 -7.86 -20.04 -1.69
CA GLY A 178 -7.28 -19.07 -2.64
C GLY A 178 -6.82 -17.76 -1.99
N ASP A 179 -6.95 -17.58 -0.69
CA ASP A 179 -6.47 -16.40 0.02
C ASP A 179 -5.00 -16.56 0.48
N PRO A 180 -4.06 -15.75 -0.08
CA PRO A 180 -2.65 -15.82 0.31
C PRO A 180 -2.33 -15.07 1.60
N PHE A 181 -3.25 -14.29 2.19
CA PHE A 181 -2.97 -13.43 3.35
C PHE A 181 -3.46 -14.03 4.66
N TYR A 182 -4.72 -14.37 4.73
CA TYR A 182 -5.37 -14.85 5.94
C TYR A 182 -5.78 -16.33 5.85
N GLN A 183 -5.36 -17.03 4.77
CA GLN A 183 -5.73 -18.42 4.51
C GLN A 183 -7.25 -18.62 4.48
N GLY A 184 -7.96 -17.61 4.00
CA GLY A 184 -9.41 -17.60 3.90
C GLY A 184 -10.17 -17.37 5.20
N ASP A 185 -9.51 -17.03 6.30
CA ASP A 185 -10.18 -16.81 7.59
C ASP A 185 -11.10 -15.59 7.55
N PRO A 186 -12.44 -15.79 7.55
CA PRO A 186 -13.39 -14.69 7.44
C PRO A 186 -13.37 -13.77 8.68
N LYS A 187 -12.91 -14.26 9.83
CA LYS A 187 -12.79 -13.43 11.05
C LYS A 187 -11.66 -12.41 10.90
N LYS A 188 -10.56 -12.79 10.25
CA LYS A 188 -9.47 -11.85 9.95
C LYS A 188 -9.88 -10.83 8.89
N TRP A 189 -10.57 -11.26 7.82
CA TRP A 189 -11.13 -10.35 6.83
C TRP A 189 -12.15 -9.39 7.43
N ARG A 190 -12.98 -9.85 8.35
CA ARG A 190 -13.92 -9.00 9.09
C ARG A 190 -13.21 -7.90 9.89
N LYS A 191 -12.11 -8.23 10.60
CA LYS A 191 -11.28 -7.24 11.29
C LYS A 191 -10.69 -6.23 10.30
N ALA A 192 -10.11 -6.70 9.18
CA ALA A 192 -9.55 -5.84 8.14
C ALA A 192 -10.61 -4.89 7.55
N THR A 193 -11.83 -5.39 7.34
CA THR A 193 -12.98 -4.59 6.89
C THR A 193 -13.29 -3.46 7.87
N ASN A 194 -13.34 -3.75 9.16
CA ASN A 194 -13.64 -2.73 10.16
C ASN A 194 -12.50 -1.72 10.32
N VAL A 195 -11.23 -2.13 10.18
CA VAL A 195 -10.11 -1.20 10.14
C VAL A 195 -10.17 -0.29 8.91
N LEU A 196 -10.54 -0.83 7.74
CA LEU A 196 -10.76 -0.01 6.55
C LEU A 196 -11.93 0.97 6.74
N ARG A 197 -13.04 0.56 7.39
CA ARG A 197 -14.15 1.46 7.73
C ARG A 197 -13.69 2.63 8.60
N LEU A 198 -12.88 2.37 9.63
CA LEU A 198 -12.30 3.43 10.48
C LEU A 198 -11.42 4.38 9.66
N LYS A 199 -10.62 3.86 8.73
CA LYS A 199 -9.77 4.68 7.85
C LYS A 199 -10.61 5.58 6.93
N VAL A 200 -11.64 5.04 6.29
CA VAL A 200 -12.56 5.80 5.43
C VAL A 200 -13.26 6.91 6.23
N LEU A 201 -13.80 6.56 7.39
CA LEU A 201 -14.47 7.53 8.28
C LEU A 201 -13.53 8.63 8.76
N MET A 202 -12.27 8.30 9.12
CA MET A 202 -11.30 9.30 9.54
C MET A 202 -10.90 10.23 8.39
N SER A 203 -10.83 9.73 7.15
CA SER A 203 -10.53 10.58 5.99
C SER A 203 -11.61 11.66 5.77
N LEU A 204 -12.82 11.41 6.22
CA LEU A 204 -13.97 12.34 6.20
C LEU A 204 -14.01 13.30 7.40
N SER A 205 -12.99 13.33 8.25
CA SER A 205 -13.05 14.09 9.52
C SER A 205 -13.35 15.58 9.39
N LYS A 206 -12.98 16.21 8.26
CA LYS A 206 -13.34 17.61 7.98
C LYS A 206 -14.83 17.84 7.68
N ARG A 207 -15.54 16.76 7.32
CA ARG A 207 -16.97 16.77 6.97
C ARG A 207 -17.85 16.26 8.10
N ALA A 208 -17.24 15.85 9.23
CA ALA A 208 -17.94 15.19 10.33
C ALA A 208 -19.01 16.06 11.03
N ASP A 209 -18.91 17.39 10.90
CA ASP A 209 -19.84 18.33 11.52
C ASP A 209 -20.86 18.92 10.53
N ASP A 210 -20.60 18.87 9.23
CA ASP A 210 -21.41 19.51 8.19
C ASP A 210 -22.13 18.53 7.24
N THR A 211 -21.78 17.23 7.27
CA THR A 211 -22.37 16.19 6.41
C THR A 211 -23.02 15.10 7.27
N GLN A 212 -24.14 15.46 7.92
CA GLN A 212 -24.81 14.61 8.91
C GLN A 212 -25.33 13.29 8.33
N GLU A 213 -25.71 13.24 7.05
CA GLU A 213 -26.18 12.04 6.38
C GLU A 213 -25.14 10.90 6.35
N LEU A 214 -23.84 11.19 6.46
CA LEU A 214 -22.79 10.17 6.52
C LEU A 214 -22.58 9.59 7.92
N GLN A 215 -23.18 10.16 8.97
CA GLN A 215 -23.10 9.69 10.35
C GLN A 215 -21.67 9.30 10.78
N ILE A 216 -20.67 10.14 10.43
CA ILE A 216 -19.25 9.80 10.49
C ILE A 216 -18.82 9.42 11.92
N LYS A 217 -19.15 10.25 12.90
CA LYS A 217 -18.76 10.05 14.31
C LYS A 217 -19.48 8.86 14.92
N GLU A 218 -20.78 8.78 14.69
CA GLU A 218 -21.65 7.73 15.21
C GLU A 218 -21.23 6.35 14.67
N THR A 219 -20.97 6.27 13.36
CA THR A 219 -20.52 5.04 12.71
C THR A 219 -19.12 4.65 13.19
N PHE A 220 -18.19 5.62 13.33
CA PHE A 220 -16.86 5.34 13.89
C PHE A 220 -16.95 4.77 15.30
N SER A 221 -17.72 5.41 16.18
CA SER A 221 -17.95 4.97 17.56
C SER A 221 -18.58 3.57 17.61
N LYS A 222 -19.57 3.30 16.76
CA LYS A 222 -20.22 2.00 16.65
C LYS A 222 -19.22 0.91 16.26
N VAL A 223 -18.43 1.10 15.20
CA VAL A 223 -17.44 0.12 14.75
C VAL A 223 -16.42 -0.19 15.86
N VAL A 224 -15.97 0.83 16.60
CA VAL A 224 -15.05 0.63 17.73
C VAL A 224 -15.73 -0.16 18.86
N SER A 225 -16.99 0.15 19.19
CA SER A 225 -17.73 -0.51 20.28
C SER A 225 -18.01 -1.99 20.02
N GLU A 226 -18.11 -2.41 18.75
CA GLU A 226 -18.27 -3.81 18.34
C GLU A 226 -17.01 -4.65 18.60
N ASN A 227 -15.88 -4.01 18.89
CA ASN A 227 -14.59 -4.61 19.30
C ASN A 227 -14.07 -5.69 18.34
N ASN A 228 -14.43 -5.63 17.06
CA ASN A 228 -13.95 -6.53 16.02
C ASN A 228 -12.86 -5.87 15.17
N LEU A 229 -11.77 -5.52 15.81
CA LEU A 229 -10.61 -4.82 15.27
C LEU A 229 -9.33 -5.65 15.42
N PHE A 230 -8.25 -5.20 14.80
CA PHE A 230 -6.92 -5.82 14.98
C PHE A 230 -6.51 -5.84 16.46
N LYS A 231 -5.82 -6.90 16.87
CA LYS A 231 -5.34 -7.08 18.24
C LYS A 231 -3.81 -7.06 18.35
N SER A 232 -3.11 -7.32 17.25
CA SER A 232 -1.65 -7.31 17.16
C SER A 232 -1.20 -7.19 15.71
N ASN A 233 0.11 -7.12 15.47
CA ASN A 233 0.69 -7.17 14.12
C ASN A 233 0.38 -8.47 13.34
N GLU A 234 -0.05 -9.53 14.01
CA GLU A 234 -0.48 -10.78 13.36
C GLU A 234 -1.80 -10.64 12.60
N ASP A 235 -2.57 -9.61 12.91
CA ASP A 235 -3.81 -9.27 12.20
C ASP A 235 -3.56 -8.37 10.97
N ASN A 236 -2.33 -7.87 10.76
CA ASN A 236 -2.02 -6.99 9.64
C ASN A 236 -2.46 -7.60 8.31
N LEU A 237 -3.16 -6.84 7.50
CA LEU A 237 -3.34 -7.15 6.07
C LEU A 237 -2.05 -6.74 5.36
N GLN A 238 -1.21 -7.71 5.02
CA GLN A 238 0.11 -7.46 4.48
C GLN A 238 0.54 -8.49 3.44
N VAL A 239 1.37 -8.04 2.49
CA VAL A 239 2.03 -8.91 1.51
C VAL A 239 3.32 -9.42 2.10
N ILE A 240 3.47 -10.74 2.16
CA ILE A 240 4.71 -11.39 2.56
C ILE A 240 5.37 -11.95 1.31
N TYR A 241 6.59 -11.52 1.03
CA TYR A 241 7.35 -11.98 -0.12
C TYR A 241 8.12 -13.28 0.22
N SER A 242 8.50 -14.02 -0.81
CA SER A 242 9.30 -15.24 -0.67
C SER A 242 10.37 -15.32 -1.76
N ASP A 243 11.37 -16.18 -1.60
CA ASP A 243 12.42 -16.41 -2.62
C ASP A 243 11.97 -17.38 -3.73
N LYS A 244 10.70 -17.30 -4.13
CA LYS A 244 10.14 -18.03 -5.28
C LYS A 244 9.91 -17.09 -6.44
N ASP A 245 10.03 -17.60 -7.67
CA ASP A 245 9.75 -16.80 -8.85
C ASP A 245 8.33 -16.23 -8.83
N GLY A 246 8.21 -14.95 -9.18
CA GLY A 246 6.96 -14.21 -9.12
C GLY A 246 6.47 -13.79 -7.73
N GLN A 247 7.20 -14.16 -6.65
CA GLN A 247 6.85 -13.83 -5.26
C GLN A 247 7.95 -13.04 -4.54
N LYS A 248 9.00 -12.65 -5.25
CA LYS A 248 10.13 -11.92 -4.67
C LYS A 248 9.76 -10.49 -4.34
N ASN A 249 10.50 -9.92 -3.39
CA ASN A 249 10.45 -8.52 -3.06
C ASN A 249 10.66 -7.66 -4.33
N PRO A 250 9.68 -6.84 -4.72
CA PRO A 250 9.74 -6.04 -5.96
C PRO A 250 10.78 -4.92 -5.90
N TYR A 251 11.36 -4.67 -4.73
CA TYR A 251 12.39 -3.66 -4.53
C TYR A 251 13.82 -4.19 -4.62
N HIS A 252 13.98 -5.50 -4.73
CA HIS A 252 15.31 -6.08 -4.96
C HIS A 252 15.98 -5.47 -6.19
N VAL A 253 17.30 -5.28 -6.16
CA VAL A 253 18.04 -4.60 -7.24
C VAL A 253 17.92 -5.27 -8.60
N THR A 254 17.56 -6.56 -8.66
CA THR A 254 17.27 -7.25 -9.94
C THR A 254 15.94 -6.82 -10.55
N GLU A 255 14.99 -6.41 -9.73
CA GLU A 255 13.65 -5.97 -10.14
C GLU A 255 13.60 -4.43 -10.31
N THR A 256 14.23 -3.70 -9.40
CA THR A 256 14.25 -2.23 -9.38
C THR A 256 15.69 -1.72 -9.26
N ARG A 257 16.42 -1.66 -10.38
CA ARG A 257 17.82 -1.21 -10.41
C ARG A 257 18.03 0.22 -9.90
N SER A 258 17.08 1.10 -10.12
CA SER A 258 17.15 2.51 -9.70
C SER A 258 17.08 2.72 -8.18
N ILE A 259 16.83 1.67 -7.38
CA ILE A 259 16.81 1.79 -5.92
C ILE A 259 18.13 2.32 -5.33
N ASP A 260 19.24 2.09 -6.01
CA ASP A 260 20.57 2.58 -5.59
C ASP A 260 20.68 4.11 -5.67
N TYR A 261 19.82 4.77 -6.42
CA TYR A 261 19.75 6.22 -6.59
C TYR A 261 18.67 6.88 -5.73
N TYR A 262 18.00 6.11 -4.86
CA TYR A 262 17.02 6.67 -3.93
C TYR A 262 17.71 7.17 -2.67
N ALA A 263 17.34 8.37 -2.24
CA ALA A 263 17.94 9.03 -1.10
C ALA A 263 16.88 9.44 -0.08
N GLY A 264 17.13 9.16 1.20
CA GLY A 264 16.31 9.66 2.30
C GLY A 264 16.38 11.17 2.42
N THR A 265 15.25 11.81 2.63
CA THR A 265 15.14 13.26 2.68
C THR A 265 15.09 13.80 4.11
N HIS A 266 15.21 15.12 4.25
CA HIS A 266 15.01 15.83 5.52
C HIS A 266 13.64 15.55 6.15
N THR A 267 12.59 15.36 5.34
CA THR A 267 11.23 15.04 5.82
C THR A 267 11.17 13.72 6.61
N LEU A 268 12.00 12.74 6.28
CA LEU A 268 12.09 11.46 6.98
C LEU A 268 13.21 11.46 8.04
N ILE A 269 14.41 11.89 7.66
CA ILE A 269 15.63 11.69 8.48
C ILE A 269 15.66 12.62 9.69
N ASP A 270 15.27 13.88 9.54
CA ASP A 270 15.35 14.85 10.63
C ASP A 270 14.43 14.50 11.82
N PRO A 271 13.14 14.12 11.61
CA PRO A 271 12.31 13.61 12.71
C PRO A 271 12.91 12.37 13.38
N LEU A 272 13.39 11.39 12.60
CA LEU A 272 14.00 10.18 13.16
C LEU A 272 15.24 10.51 14.03
N LYS A 273 16.11 11.41 13.58
CA LYS A 273 17.25 11.88 14.35
C LYS A 273 16.85 12.67 15.59
N ARG A 274 15.88 13.60 15.45
CA ARG A 274 15.38 14.43 16.55
C ARG A 274 14.78 13.59 17.67
N PHE A 275 14.04 12.53 17.32
CA PHE A 275 13.38 11.64 18.27
C PHE A 275 14.32 10.57 18.83
N LYS A 276 15.56 10.47 18.30
CA LYS A 276 16.47 9.33 18.57
C LYS A 276 15.82 7.99 18.21
N ASP A 277 15.16 7.96 17.08
CA ASP A 277 14.36 6.87 16.60
C ASP A 277 15.20 5.82 15.89
N TYR A 278 15.33 4.63 16.48
CA TYR A 278 16.16 3.55 15.94
C TYR A 278 15.63 2.97 14.62
N ARG A 279 14.38 3.26 14.22
CA ARG A 279 13.88 2.92 12.88
C ARG A 279 14.74 3.54 11.77
N LEU A 280 15.47 4.62 12.02
CA LEU A 280 16.44 5.17 11.08
C LEU A 280 17.41 4.11 10.56
N PHE A 281 17.96 3.29 11.45
CA PHE A 281 18.96 2.26 11.15
C PHE A 281 18.37 1.05 10.42
N TYR A 282 17.08 0.86 10.48
CA TYR A 282 16.33 -0.22 9.83
C TYR A 282 15.72 0.23 8.50
N TYR A 283 15.38 1.49 8.36
CA TYR A 283 14.79 2.05 7.16
C TYR A 283 15.83 2.40 6.10
N LEU A 284 16.99 2.90 6.54
CA LEU A 284 18.02 3.45 5.68
C LEU A 284 19.38 2.77 5.93
N ALA A 285 20.17 2.71 4.87
CA ALA A 285 21.58 2.42 4.95
C ALA A 285 22.36 3.72 5.12
N PRO A 286 23.50 3.70 5.86
CA PRO A 286 24.36 4.85 6.01
C PRO A 286 25.00 5.26 4.69
N ALA A 287 25.43 6.51 4.57
CA ALA A 287 26.13 7.02 3.41
C ALA A 287 27.47 6.29 3.22
N GLU A 288 27.66 5.66 2.06
CA GLU A 288 28.92 4.98 1.73
C GLU A 288 30.11 5.96 1.72
N GLY A 289 29.90 7.22 1.32
CA GLY A 289 30.90 8.26 1.36
C GLY A 289 31.41 8.61 2.77
N LEU A 290 30.70 8.16 3.83
CA LEU A 290 31.09 8.40 5.22
C LEU A 290 31.50 7.11 5.96
N THR A 291 31.10 5.94 5.45
CA THR A 291 31.26 4.65 6.16
C THR A 291 32.16 3.64 5.42
N ASN A 292 32.63 3.98 4.22
CA ASN A 292 33.50 3.13 3.43
C ASN A 292 34.77 3.90 3.04
N GLU A 293 35.93 3.39 3.45
CA GLU A 293 37.24 4.01 3.18
C GLU A 293 37.50 4.29 1.70
N LEU A 294 36.96 3.44 0.80
CA LEU A 294 37.12 3.61 -0.65
C LEU A 294 36.49 4.89 -1.19
N TYR A 295 35.43 5.39 -0.54
CA TYR A 295 34.64 6.56 -1.00
C TYR A 295 34.78 7.74 -0.05
N LEU A 296 35.52 7.60 1.05
CA LEU A 296 35.66 8.65 2.05
C LEU A 296 36.41 9.85 1.47
N PRO A 297 35.85 11.07 1.49
CA PRO A 297 36.54 12.25 1.03
C PRO A 297 37.79 12.54 1.87
N ALA A 298 38.83 13.08 1.23
CA ALA A 298 40.08 13.40 1.91
C ALA A 298 39.84 14.36 3.08
N GLY A 299 40.34 13.98 4.27
CA GLY A 299 40.22 14.77 5.51
C GLY A 299 38.94 14.48 6.33
N GLU A 300 38.01 13.69 5.82
CA GLU A 300 36.83 13.26 6.55
C GLU A 300 37.15 12.07 7.47
N LYS A 301 36.38 11.96 8.57
CA LYS A 301 36.50 10.86 9.52
C LYS A 301 35.57 9.71 9.12
N LEU A 302 36.09 8.49 9.06
CA LEU A 302 35.29 7.29 8.87
C LEU A 302 34.31 7.10 10.04
N LEU A 303 33.02 7.03 9.74
CA LEU A 303 31.95 6.81 10.68
C LEU A 303 31.56 5.32 10.75
N LYS A 304 30.96 4.91 11.87
CA LYS A 304 30.35 3.58 11.99
C LYS A 304 28.93 3.59 11.44
N PRO A 305 28.41 2.44 10.97
CA PRO A 305 27.02 2.35 10.49
C PRO A 305 25.96 2.74 11.52
N ASN A 306 26.25 2.64 12.81
CA ASN A 306 25.37 3.04 13.91
C ASN A 306 25.57 4.49 14.41
N ASP A 307 26.39 5.30 13.72
CA ASP A 307 26.52 6.72 14.01
C ASP A 307 25.39 7.51 13.32
N TRP A 308 24.69 8.34 14.07
CA TRP A 308 23.63 9.21 13.55
C TRP A 308 24.11 10.13 12.42
N ASN A 309 25.38 10.54 12.46
CA ASN A 309 25.98 11.41 11.45
C ASN A 309 26.27 10.68 10.13
N ALA A 310 26.24 9.34 10.12
CA ALA A 310 26.39 8.54 8.91
C ALA A 310 25.14 8.57 8.01
N TYR A 311 24.07 9.25 8.43
CA TYR A 311 22.80 9.34 7.71
C TYR A 311 22.49 10.77 7.25
N PRO A 312 23.21 11.32 6.26
CA PRO A 312 22.88 12.61 5.68
C PRO A 312 21.57 12.54 4.89
N ALA A 313 20.81 13.63 4.93
CA ALA A 313 19.58 13.81 4.17
C ALA A 313 19.82 14.64 2.90
N VAL A 314 18.94 14.46 1.91
CA VAL A 314 18.82 15.34 0.75
C VAL A 314 17.55 16.18 0.85
N ASP A 315 17.47 17.28 0.09
CA ASP A 315 16.26 18.11 0.07
C ASP A 315 15.26 17.55 -0.96
N ALA A 316 14.07 17.15 -0.48
CA ALA A 316 13.01 16.61 -1.34
C ALA A 316 12.48 17.61 -2.38
N ALA A 317 12.62 18.91 -2.14
CA ALA A 317 12.24 19.99 -3.05
C ALA A 317 13.46 20.73 -3.62
N GLY A 318 14.68 20.23 -3.39
CA GLY A 318 15.92 20.82 -3.83
C GLY A 318 16.10 20.83 -5.35
N VAL A 319 17.05 21.63 -5.82
CA VAL A 319 17.44 21.65 -7.23
C VAL A 319 18.06 20.31 -7.59
N TYR A 320 17.51 19.66 -8.62
CA TYR A 320 17.86 18.29 -8.99
C TYR A 320 19.38 18.06 -9.14
N ASP A 321 20.11 18.93 -9.86
CA ASP A 321 21.54 18.76 -10.09
C ASP A 321 22.36 18.85 -8.81
N ILE A 322 21.93 19.67 -7.84
CA ILE A 322 22.60 19.79 -6.53
C ILE A 322 22.42 18.50 -5.70
N GLU A 323 21.19 17.97 -5.65
CA GLU A 323 20.91 16.76 -4.88
C GLU A 323 21.50 15.52 -5.54
N LYS A 324 21.45 15.44 -6.88
CA LYS A 324 22.09 14.39 -7.68
C LYS A 324 23.60 14.34 -7.45
N GLU A 325 24.28 15.50 -7.31
CA GLU A 325 25.71 15.52 -7.02
C GLU A 325 26.04 14.88 -5.65
N LYS A 326 25.21 15.09 -4.63
CA LYS A 326 25.37 14.42 -3.33
C LYS A 326 25.25 12.90 -3.48
N ILE A 327 24.29 12.44 -4.29
CA ILE A 327 24.07 11.02 -4.58
C ILE A 327 25.25 10.42 -5.35
N ALA A 328 25.74 11.10 -6.38
CA ALA A 328 26.90 10.67 -7.15
C ALA A 328 28.18 10.56 -6.29
N LYS A 329 28.33 11.42 -5.30
CA LYS A 329 29.40 11.39 -4.29
C LYS A 329 29.15 10.37 -3.17
N ARG A 330 28.07 9.60 -3.21
CA ARG A 330 27.65 8.66 -2.16
C ARG A 330 27.43 9.29 -0.77
N MET A 331 27.17 10.59 -0.76
CA MET A 331 26.89 11.40 0.44
C MET A 331 25.37 11.47 0.69
N HIS A 332 24.69 10.32 0.68
CA HIS A 332 23.25 10.20 0.90
C HIS A 332 22.92 8.90 1.61
N SER A 333 21.81 8.88 2.33
CA SER A 333 21.25 7.66 2.96
C SER A 333 20.30 7.00 2.00
N ARG A 334 20.66 5.84 1.49
CA ARG A 334 19.79 5.06 0.59
C ARG A 334 18.83 4.15 1.38
N PRO A 335 17.81 3.54 0.74
CA PRO A 335 17.04 2.49 1.42
C PRO A 335 17.94 1.39 1.97
N ASN A 336 17.58 0.85 3.12
CA ASN A 336 18.33 -0.21 3.78
C ASN A 336 18.49 -1.44 2.86
N ASP A 337 19.60 -2.16 3.03
CA ASP A 337 19.93 -3.33 2.21
C ASP A 337 18.91 -4.47 2.31
N VAL A 338 18.09 -4.53 3.35
CA VAL A 338 16.97 -5.47 3.43
C VAL A 338 15.97 -5.28 2.28
N TYR A 339 15.73 -4.05 1.84
CA TYR A 339 14.84 -3.79 0.68
C TYR A 339 15.52 -4.11 -0.64
N ARG A 340 16.81 -3.91 -0.72
CA ARG A 340 17.59 -3.87 -1.94
C ARG A 340 18.26 -5.21 -2.27
N LEU A 341 18.69 -5.97 -1.28
CA LEU A 341 19.48 -7.20 -1.44
C LEU A 341 18.75 -8.47 -0.97
N SER A 342 17.67 -8.35 -0.22
CA SER A 342 16.90 -9.51 0.22
C SER A 342 15.76 -9.81 -0.76
N TYR A 343 15.68 -11.04 -1.26
CA TYR A 343 14.54 -11.49 -2.07
C TYR A 343 13.24 -11.54 -1.27
N VAL A 344 13.32 -11.76 0.03
CA VAL A 344 12.16 -11.74 0.93
C VAL A 344 11.81 -10.31 1.35
N GLY A 345 12.81 -9.43 1.51
CA GLY A 345 12.61 -8.04 1.90
C GLY A 345 11.88 -7.87 3.23
N VAL A 346 11.05 -6.85 3.30
CA VAL A 346 10.15 -6.54 4.44
C VAL A 346 8.71 -6.70 3.97
N PRO A 347 7.81 -7.34 4.75
CA PRO A 347 6.39 -7.43 4.41
C PRO A 347 5.78 -6.05 4.16
N CYS A 348 4.96 -5.92 3.11
CA CYS A 348 4.30 -4.65 2.81
C CYS A 348 2.91 -4.59 3.43
N ILE A 349 2.73 -3.76 4.46
CA ILE A 349 1.45 -3.57 5.14
C ILE A 349 0.47 -2.78 4.25
N ARG A 350 -0.78 -3.23 4.18
CA ARG A 350 -1.90 -2.55 3.52
C ARG A 350 -2.89 -1.96 4.51
N LEU A 351 -3.18 -2.68 5.57
CA LEU A 351 -3.88 -2.20 6.77
C LEU A 351 -3.09 -2.72 7.98
N GLY A 352 -2.68 -1.83 8.86
CA GLY A 352 -1.77 -2.15 9.95
C GLY A 352 -2.36 -1.91 11.33
N TYR A 353 -1.96 -2.76 12.30
CA TYR A 353 -2.32 -2.60 13.71
C TYR A 353 -1.77 -1.30 14.29
N ALA A 354 -0.53 -0.92 13.95
CA ALA A 354 0.05 0.35 14.36
C ALA A 354 -0.77 1.55 13.84
N ASP A 355 -1.12 1.53 12.53
CA ASP A 355 -1.91 2.57 11.88
C ASP A 355 -3.31 2.70 12.50
N MET A 356 -3.98 1.57 12.74
CA MET A 356 -5.28 1.55 13.43
C MET A 356 -5.20 2.20 14.81
N ASN A 357 -4.15 1.94 15.58
CA ASN A 357 -4.00 2.57 16.90
C ASN A 357 -3.81 4.08 16.80
N PHE A 358 -3.11 4.59 15.80
CA PHE A 358 -3.02 6.05 15.55
C PHE A 358 -4.37 6.64 15.16
N LEU A 359 -5.20 5.95 14.36
CA LEU A 359 -6.57 6.37 14.06
C LEU A 359 -7.44 6.43 15.31
N LEU A 360 -7.33 5.44 16.20
CA LEU A 360 -8.06 5.42 17.48
C LEU A 360 -7.58 6.55 18.41
N ALA A 361 -6.28 6.81 18.48
CA ALA A 361 -5.74 7.94 19.24
C ALA A 361 -6.30 9.28 18.75
N GLU A 362 -6.32 9.48 17.42
CA GLU A 362 -6.90 10.67 16.79
C GLU A 362 -8.40 10.80 17.09
N ALA A 363 -9.15 9.69 17.03
CA ALA A 363 -10.59 9.68 17.31
C ALA A 363 -10.91 10.05 18.76
N VAL A 364 -10.07 9.62 19.73
CA VAL A 364 -10.21 10.07 21.13
C VAL A 364 -9.96 11.58 21.25
N GLU A 365 -8.89 12.10 20.62
CA GLU A 365 -8.60 13.54 20.66
C GLU A 365 -9.69 14.40 20.00
N ARG A 366 -10.40 13.85 19.01
CA ARG A 366 -11.55 14.50 18.37
C ARG A 366 -12.86 14.34 19.17
N GLY A 367 -12.85 13.57 20.26
CA GLY A 367 -14.05 13.28 21.04
C GLY A 367 -15.06 12.36 20.35
N TRP A 368 -14.63 11.56 19.37
CA TRP A 368 -15.52 10.62 18.66
C TRP A 368 -15.73 9.32 19.43
N ILE A 369 -14.75 8.92 20.22
CA ILE A 369 -14.78 7.73 21.06
C ILE A 369 -14.24 8.06 22.46
N THR A 370 -14.63 7.29 23.45
CA THR A 370 -14.04 7.33 24.79
C THR A 370 -12.79 6.44 24.86
N GLY A 371 -11.88 6.75 25.78
CA GLY A 371 -10.66 5.98 25.96
C GLY A 371 -9.44 6.87 26.25
N SER A 372 -8.24 6.30 26.11
CA SER A 372 -6.99 7.01 26.31
C SER A 372 -6.24 7.18 24.99
N ALA A 373 -6.22 8.40 24.46
CA ALA A 373 -5.43 8.71 23.27
C ALA A 373 -3.95 8.38 23.48
N LYS A 374 -3.42 8.63 24.70
CA LYS A 374 -2.06 8.26 25.07
C LYS A 374 -1.80 6.76 24.92
N GLN A 375 -2.70 5.90 25.41
CA GLN A 375 -2.52 4.45 25.31
C GLN A 375 -2.50 3.99 23.85
N TYR A 376 -3.42 4.44 23.03
CA TYR A 376 -3.44 4.13 21.60
C TYR A 376 -2.19 4.67 20.88
N TYR A 377 -1.75 5.88 21.18
CA TYR A 377 -0.55 6.47 20.63
C TYR A 377 0.71 5.63 20.96
N GLU A 378 0.90 5.29 22.25
CA GLU A 378 2.02 4.47 22.71
C GLU A 378 1.97 3.05 22.14
N GLU A 379 0.78 2.47 22.00
CA GLU A 379 0.61 1.15 21.40
C GLU A 379 0.91 1.16 19.88
N GLY A 380 0.49 2.20 19.15
CA GLY A 380 0.84 2.37 17.75
C GLY A 380 2.36 2.44 17.54
N ILE A 381 3.07 3.19 18.38
CA ILE A 381 4.55 3.28 18.36
C ILE A 381 5.16 1.91 18.67
N ARG A 382 4.73 1.27 19.73
CA ARG A 382 5.22 -0.05 20.15
C ARG A 382 5.03 -1.08 19.04
N ALA A 383 3.84 -1.14 18.46
CA ALA A 383 3.52 -2.04 17.36
C ALA A 383 4.42 -1.82 16.14
N SER A 384 4.70 -0.56 15.79
CA SER A 384 5.62 -0.22 14.71
C SER A 384 7.05 -0.68 14.97
N PHE A 385 7.59 -0.46 16.17
CA PHE A 385 8.92 -0.97 16.54
C PHE A 385 8.98 -2.50 16.54
N LEU A 386 7.97 -3.16 17.08
CA LEU A 386 7.90 -4.62 17.10
C LEU A 386 7.85 -5.18 15.68
N PHE A 387 7.08 -4.56 14.77
CA PHE A 387 7.06 -4.96 13.38
C PHE A 387 8.45 -4.87 12.74
N VAL A 388 9.13 -3.75 12.86
CA VAL A 388 10.48 -3.55 12.31
C VAL A 388 11.47 -4.56 12.90
N ARG A 389 11.47 -4.72 14.23
CA ARG A 389 12.34 -5.68 14.94
C ARG A 389 12.16 -7.13 14.48
N THR A 390 10.92 -7.53 14.19
CA THR A 390 10.61 -8.93 13.83
C THR A 390 10.73 -9.23 12.34
N THR A 391 10.69 -8.21 11.48
CA THR A 391 10.69 -8.40 10.02
C THR A 391 12.01 -8.05 9.35
N VAL A 392 12.88 -7.26 10.00
CA VAL A 392 14.20 -6.93 9.49
C VAL A 392 15.25 -7.80 10.16
N PRO A 393 15.95 -8.68 9.43
CA PRO A 393 17.03 -9.52 9.96
C PRO A 393 18.16 -8.70 10.57
N ALA A 394 18.84 -9.26 11.58
CA ALA A 394 19.87 -8.57 12.36
C ALA A 394 21.07 -8.07 11.53
N GLU A 395 21.39 -8.75 10.43
CA GLU A 395 22.46 -8.33 9.50
C GLU A 395 22.16 -6.98 8.81
N TYR A 396 20.88 -6.54 8.81
CA TYR A 396 20.47 -5.26 8.20
C TYR A 396 20.16 -4.17 9.22
N ASN A 397 20.35 -4.40 10.52
CA ASN A 397 20.04 -3.40 11.55
C ASN A 397 21.13 -2.33 11.78
N ASN A 398 22.18 -2.33 10.96
CA ASN A 398 23.30 -1.40 11.04
C ASN A 398 23.98 -1.37 12.44
N GLY A 399 23.93 -2.48 13.18
CA GLY A 399 24.54 -2.60 14.52
C GLY A 399 23.73 -1.95 15.65
N VAL A 400 22.44 -1.71 15.42
CA VAL A 400 21.51 -1.13 16.41
C VAL A 400 20.37 -2.10 16.69
N GLU A 401 20.14 -2.42 17.97
CA GLU A 401 19.08 -3.33 18.38
C GLU A 401 17.90 -2.59 19.01
N ILE A 402 16.68 -2.86 18.54
CA ILE A 402 15.44 -2.36 19.14
C ILE A 402 15.04 -3.33 20.26
N THR A 403 15.34 -2.97 21.51
CA THR A 403 14.94 -3.74 22.70
C THR A 403 13.66 -3.19 23.34
N ASP A 404 13.04 -3.95 24.25
CA ASP A 404 11.87 -3.46 24.99
C ASP A 404 12.23 -2.30 25.92
N ASP A 405 13.45 -2.30 26.49
CA ASP A 405 13.99 -1.18 27.29
C ASP A 405 14.15 0.08 26.42
N TYR A 406 14.67 -0.10 25.19
CA TYR A 406 14.74 1.02 24.25
C TYR A 406 13.36 1.59 23.94
N ILE A 407 12.38 0.75 23.59
CA ILE A 407 11.00 1.19 23.28
C ILE A 407 10.41 1.94 24.51
N THR A 408 10.60 1.40 25.71
CA THR A 408 10.15 2.05 26.95
C THR A 408 10.80 3.42 27.19
N SER A 409 12.09 3.55 26.87
CA SER A 409 12.83 4.81 26.96
C SER A 409 12.41 5.80 25.89
N TYR A 410 12.20 5.32 24.66
CA TYR A 410 11.74 6.14 23.54
C TYR A 410 10.39 6.82 23.83
N LEU A 411 9.42 6.07 24.39
CA LEU A 411 8.10 6.59 24.78
C LEU A 411 8.16 7.69 25.87
N LYS A 412 9.29 7.82 26.57
CA LYS A 412 9.56 8.88 27.57
C LYS A 412 10.41 10.01 27.02
N GLY A 413 10.86 9.89 25.76
CA GLY A 413 11.71 10.92 25.11
C GLY A 413 11.04 12.28 25.01
N GLU A 414 11.80 13.35 25.11
CA GLU A 414 11.34 14.75 25.13
C GLU A 414 10.32 15.10 24.03
N TYR A 415 10.55 14.61 22.81
CA TYR A 415 9.69 14.90 21.64
C TYR A 415 8.66 13.82 21.35
N VAL A 416 8.69 12.71 22.08
CA VAL A 416 7.84 11.53 21.85
C VAL A 416 6.81 11.35 22.96
N ALA A 417 7.18 11.61 24.22
CA ALA A 417 6.28 11.51 25.35
C ALA A 417 4.97 12.25 25.06
N TYR A 418 3.84 11.55 25.24
CA TYR A 418 2.54 12.11 24.90
C TYR A 418 2.26 13.39 25.67
N ASN A 419 2.02 14.49 24.96
CA ASN A 419 1.90 15.83 25.55
C ASN A 419 0.50 16.06 26.13
N THR A 420 0.21 15.49 27.30
CA THR A 420 -1.09 15.63 27.97
C THR A 420 -1.47 17.07 28.29
N ASN A 421 -0.50 17.96 28.42
CA ASN A 421 -0.69 19.39 28.76
C ASN A 421 -0.75 20.29 27.52
N GLY A 422 -0.45 19.76 26.33
CA GLY A 422 -0.48 20.51 25.08
C GLY A 422 -1.91 20.75 24.58
N SER A 423 -2.04 21.54 23.52
CA SER A 423 -3.29 21.69 22.81
C SER A 423 -3.69 20.38 22.10
N VAL A 424 -4.98 20.23 21.75
CA VAL A 424 -5.44 19.12 20.89
C VAL A 424 -4.65 19.07 19.59
N THR A 425 -4.38 20.22 18.98
CA THR A 425 -3.60 20.30 17.74
C THR A 425 -2.16 19.76 17.92
N ASP A 426 -1.50 20.07 19.05
CA ASP A 426 -0.14 19.57 19.32
C ASP A 426 -0.16 18.04 19.49
N ARG A 427 -1.14 17.49 20.19
CA ARG A 427 -1.30 16.04 20.35
C ARG A 427 -1.61 15.35 19.03
N LEU A 428 -2.47 15.94 18.21
CA LEU A 428 -2.75 15.43 16.86
C LEU A 428 -1.49 15.41 16.00
N LYS A 429 -0.67 16.46 16.02
CA LYS A 429 0.62 16.50 15.31
C LYS A 429 1.59 15.42 15.79
N GLN A 430 1.62 15.10 17.09
CA GLN A 430 2.41 13.97 17.60
C GLN A 430 1.91 12.64 17.03
N ILE A 431 0.60 12.41 17.03
CA ILE A 431 -0.03 11.18 16.48
C ILE A 431 0.29 11.06 14.99
N TRP A 432 0.04 12.10 14.20
CA TRP A 432 0.27 12.10 12.75
C TRP A 432 1.74 11.89 12.37
N MET A 433 2.68 12.48 13.13
CA MET A 433 4.11 12.28 12.88
C MET A 433 4.51 10.82 13.11
N GLN A 434 4.06 10.20 14.21
CA GLN A 434 4.39 8.80 14.46
C GLN A 434 3.73 7.85 13.45
N ALA A 435 2.51 8.14 13.00
CA ALA A 435 1.85 7.43 11.92
C ALA A 435 2.64 7.56 10.60
N PHE A 436 3.08 8.76 10.24
CA PHE A 436 3.90 9.04 9.07
C PHE A 436 5.22 8.24 9.08
N LEU A 437 5.92 8.18 10.22
CA LEU A 437 7.14 7.41 10.36
C LEU A 437 6.90 5.88 10.31
N ALA A 438 5.77 5.41 10.84
CA ALA A 438 5.43 3.99 10.85
C ALA A 438 5.05 3.44 9.46
N ARG A 439 4.62 4.32 8.54
CA ARG A 439 4.15 3.93 7.19
C ARG A 439 5.24 3.92 6.13
N TYR A 440 6.51 4.08 6.50
CA TYR A 440 7.63 4.05 5.55
C TYR A 440 7.61 2.76 4.72
N PHE A 441 7.60 2.89 3.38
CA PHE A 441 7.50 1.80 2.39
C PHE A 441 6.26 0.90 2.47
N HIS A 442 5.21 1.36 3.17
CA HIS A 442 3.97 0.60 3.27
C HIS A 442 2.78 1.33 2.64
N MET A 443 2.49 2.54 3.10
CA MET A 443 1.24 3.25 2.86
C MET A 443 1.45 4.72 2.46
N ALA A 444 2.42 5.00 1.61
CA ALA A 444 2.76 6.37 1.23
C ALA A 444 1.57 7.15 0.60
N THR A 445 0.72 6.49 -0.18
CA THR A 445 -0.50 7.13 -0.72
C THR A 445 -1.44 7.58 0.39
N ASP A 446 -1.56 6.82 1.48
CA ASP A 446 -2.39 7.19 2.62
C ASP A 446 -1.85 8.45 3.32
N ASP A 447 -0.51 8.59 3.41
CA ASP A 447 0.12 9.80 3.93
C ASP A 447 -0.14 11.04 3.07
N TYR A 448 -0.24 10.86 1.74
CA TYR A 448 -0.67 11.94 0.85
C TYR A 448 -2.13 12.34 1.11
N TYR A 449 -3.04 11.38 1.30
CA TYR A 449 -4.43 11.68 1.66
C TYR A 449 -4.53 12.36 3.02
N GLU A 450 -3.71 11.94 3.99
CA GLU A 450 -3.65 12.60 5.29
C GLU A 450 -3.08 14.02 5.22
N TYR A 451 -2.04 14.24 4.43
CA TYR A 451 -1.53 15.59 4.17
C TYR A 451 -2.62 16.50 3.60
N ARG A 452 -3.41 16.04 2.64
CA ARG A 452 -4.57 16.81 2.12
C ARG A 452 -5.61 17.10 3.20
N ARG A 453 -5.78 16.19 4.12
CA ARG A 453 -6.73 16.31 5.24
C ARG A 453 -6.24 17.24 6.33
N ASN A 454 -5.00 17.16 6.75
CA ASN A 454 -4.50 17.82 7.97
C ASN A 454 -3.32 18.79 7.73
N GLY A 455 -2.69 18.78 6.56
CA GLY A 455 -1.53 19.62 6.23
C GLY A 455 -0.24 19.19 6.93
N TYR A 456 -0.16 17.97 7.47
CA TYR A 456 0.98 17.54 8.28
C TYR A 456 1.44 16.11 7.93
N PRO A 457 2.79 15.84 7.96
CA PRO A 457 3.86 16.80 8.17
C PRO A 457 3.89 17.86 7.06
N GLU A 458 4.43 19.03 7.36
CA GLU A 458 4.61 20.08 6.36
C GLU A 458 5.61 19.59 5.31
N PHE A 459 5.15 19.42 4.08
CA PHE A 459 6.03 19.02 2.98
C PHE A 459 6.78 20.24 2.41
N PRO A 460 8.09 20.11 2.14
CA PRO A 460 8.85 21.19 1.54
C PRO A 460 8.33 21.52 0.14
N ILE A 461 8.22 22.80 -0.17
CA ILE A 461 7.86 23.33 -1.48
C ILE A 461 8.91 24.36 -1.87
N ASN A 462 9.51 24.16 -3.05
CA ASN A 462 10.40 25.13 -3.66
C ASN A 462 9.75 25.62 -4.97
N PRO A 463 9.35 26.89 -5.08
CA PRO A 463 8.72 27.43 -6.29
C PRO A 463 9.56 27.28 -7.56
N GLU A 464 10.89 27.23 -7.45
CA GLU A 464 11.80 27.08 -8.59
C GLU A 464 11.76 25.68 -9.19
N THR A 465 11.60 24.65 -8.34
CA THR A 465 11.57 23.24 -8.76
C THR A 465 10.17 22.67 -8.88
N ASN A 466 9.17 23.31 -8.27
CA ASN A 466 7.79 22.83 -8.30
C ASN A 466 7.22 22.87 -9.72
N LEU A 467 6.87 21.72 -10.26
CA LEU A 467 6.31 21.58 -11.61
C LEU A 467 4.79 21.78 -11.66
N ASN A 468 4.13 21.94 -10.50
CA ASN A 468 2.71 22.32 -10.47
C ASN A 468 2.50 23.75 -11.05
N ASN A 469 1.33 24.01 -11.59
CA ASN A 469 0.97 25.35 -12.09
C ASN A 469 0.99 26.40 -10.96
N ALA A 470 0.43 26.06 -9.81
CA ALA A 470 0.56 26.85 -8.58
C ALA A 470 1.90 26.50 -7.90
N LYS A 471 2.90 27.36 -8.10
CA LYS A 471 4.29 27.11 -7.69
C LYS A 471 4.50 26.98 -6.18
N ASP A 472 3.58 27.47 -5.38
CA ASP A 472 3.58 27.47 -3.91
C ASP A 472 2.69 26.34 -3.31
N LYS A 473 2.19 25.42 -4.15
CA LYS A 473 1.22 24.41 -3.71
C LYS A 473 1.55 23.01 -4.22
N ILE A 474 1.11 22.03 -3.45
CA ILE A 474 1.05 20.61 -3.86
C ILE A 474 -0.36 20.35 -4.40
N PRO A 475 -0.54 19.62 -5.52
CA PRO A 475 -1.85 19.28 -6.06
C PRO A 475 -2.71 18.51 -5.04
N MET A 476 -4.00 18.78 -5.06
CA MET A 476 -4.96 18.16 -4.13
C MET A 476 -5.66 16.94 -4.73
N ARG A 477 -5.48 16.66 -6.02
CA ARG A 477 -6.03 15.50 -6.73
C ARG A 477 -5.28 15.24 -8.03
N TYR A 478 -5.43 14.05 -8.57
CA TYR A 478 -5.05 13.72 -9.95
C TYR A 478 -6.09 14.28 -10.94
N MET A 479 -5.69 14.47 -12.17
CA MET A 479 -6.59 14.80 -13.27
C MET A 479 -7.40 13.54 -13.65
N TYR A 480 -8.58 13.74 -14.23
CA TYR A 480 -9.33 12.64 -14.83
C TYR A 480 -8.60 12.04 -16.05
N PRO A 481 -8.86 10.77 -16.40
CA PRO A 481 -8.31 10.15 -17.61
C PRO A 481 -8.72 10.89 -18.88
N GLU A 482 -7.92 10.82 -19.97
CA GLU A 482 -8.25 11.41 -21.28
C GLU A 482 -9.31 10.63 -22.07
N SER A 483 -9.51 9.37 -21.71
CA SER A 483 -10.39 8.45 -22.41
C SER A 483 -11.88 8.66 -22.10
N GLU A 484 -12.22 9.74 -21.44
CA GLU A 484 -13.60 10.11 -21.08
C GLU A 484 -14.17 11.20 -21.95
#